data_b67fbe717b38bdf024db9b577d4a0da4
#
_entry.id   b67fbe717b38bdf024db9b577d4a0da4
#
_cell.length_a   1.000
_cell.length_b   1.000
_cell.length_c   1.000
_cell.angle_alpha   90.00
_cell.angle_beta   90.00
_cell.angle_gamma   90.00
#
_symmetry.space_group_name_H-M   'P 1'
#
loop_
_entity.id
_entity.type
_entity.pdbx_description
1 polymer ?
#
loop_
_entity_poly.entity_id
_entity_poly.type
_entity_poly.pdbx_seq_one_letter_code
_entity_poly.pdbx_strand_id
1 'polypeptide(L)'
;MFHPQSKINEEANGTRDAMRTVTAATRSLLAKPRREYTVTRLRLTLYLINSLWYDIGQLVWDAIECGSLKDLELAIIDDTYRPKYSPADKLRRSQDMGRFFRACPRVLHCITRLTLCSLSFDELDMHHILFDCCKQLKHLSLIFCDAGAGPWKIDAPNSKLRVLDLNTCYFDRIDLISLPKLETLCWDFCVSRHAPLSFGFVPSLEELDLAHFLYPDQDLLKLSELLHGAEGIHTLTLDFLRMTLWLQPEIKQLASAFSKLRKLSIVGVFVEFDLMWTTAFLEAAPNVEILNIQVTEPCEMEHLHVPLSAHNRTNPQWDLGLEFRSSKNLALRELHIACFRPLEQQLTFIRMILERAPNLQSVVLTEDREKCEKCDAMALSGPPSALARPAFPKNKEEQDMVVSRVTDGTFFSGQIFFMIEKLY
;
A
#
# COMPACT_ATOMS: atom_id res chain seq x y z
N MET A 1 -3.88 -28.53 27.32
CA MET A 1 -2.90 -28.83 26.25
C MET A 1 -3.66 -29.09 24.97
N PHE A 2 -3.82 -28.09 24.09
CA PHE A 2 -4.45 -28.30 22.78
C PHE A 2 -3.35 -28.72 21.80
N HIS A 3 -3.55 -29.86 21.14
CA HIS A 3 -2.61 -30.42 20.19
C HIS A 3 -2.59 -29.54 18.90
N PRO A 4 -1.44 -29.06 18.41
CA PRO A 4 -1.39 -28.22 17.20
C PRO A 4 -1.97 -28.89 15.96
N GLN A 5 -1.92 -30.23 15.87
CA GLN A 5 -2.48 -31.00 14.77
C GLN A 5 -4.00 -30.99 14.66
N SER A 6 -4.74 -30.78 15.76
CA SER A 6 -6.20 -30.67 15.69
C SER A 6 -6.69 -29.38 15.02
N LYS A 7 -6.04 -28.25 15.29
CA LYS A 7 -6.35 -26.98 14.62
C LYS A 7 -6.04 -27.00 13.12
N ILE A 8 -4.92 -27.61 12.73
CA ILE A 8 -4.53 -27.74 11.31
C ILE A 8 -5.56 -28.58 10.54
N ASN A 9 -6.08 -29.63 11.15
CA ASN A 9 -7.10 -30.49 10.52
C ASN A 9 -8.48 -29.81 10.44
N GLU A 10 -8.86 -28.98 11.41
CA GLU A 10 -10.10 -28.21 11.39
C GLU A 10 -10.05 -27.10 10.32
N GLU A 11 -8.96 -26.35 10.22
CA GLU A 11 -8.76 -25.33 9.20
C GLU A 11 -8.75 -25.94 7.79
N ALA A 12 -8.05 -27.07 7.57
CA ALA A 12 -8.03 -27.76 6.28
C ALA A 12 -9.40 -28.33 5.88
N ASN A 13 -10.23 -28.77 6.84
CA ASN A 13 -11.59 -29.20 6.56
C ASN A 13 -12.51 -28.01 6.23
N GLY A 14 -12.38 -26.89 6.94
CA GLY A 14 -13.14 -25.66 6.67
C GLY A 14 -12.90 -25.14 5.26
N THR A 15 -11.64 -25.12 4.82
CA THR A 15 -11.26 -24.67 3.48
C THR A 15 -11.79 -25.59 2.37
N ARG A 16 -11.77 -26.92 2.61
CA ARG A 16 -12.33 -27.89 1.68
C ARG A 16 -13.84 -27.74 1.54
N ASP A 17 -14.55 -27.47 2.62
CA ASP A 17 -16.01 -27.24 2.60
C ASP A 17 -16.35 -25.90 1.96
N ALA A 18 -15.54 -24.87 2.17
CA ALA A 18 -15.65 -23.60 1.45
C ALA A 18 -15.51 -23.81 -0.07
N MET A 19 -14.51 -24.58 -0.52
CA MET A 19 -14.32 -24.89 -1.94
C MET A 19 -15.49 -25.69 -2.53
N ARG A 20 -16.05 -26.64 -1.80
CA ARG A 20 -17.27 -27.38 -2.21
C ARG A 20 -18.45 -26.44 -2.37
N THR A 21 -18.63 -25.50 -1.44
CA THR A 21 -19.69 -24.49 -1.49
C THR A 21 -19.51 -23.57 -2.69
N VAL A 22 -18.30 -23.08 -2.93
CA VAL A 22 -17.98 -22.24 -4.11
C VAL A 22 -18.24 -23.01 -5.40
N THR A 23 -17.84 -24.28 -5.49
CA THR A 23 -18.11 -25.13 -6.67
C THR A 23 -19.61 -25.30 -6.93
N ALA A 24 -20.40 -25.59 -5.88
CA ALA A 24 -21.83 -25.75 -5.98
C ALA A 24 -22.54 -24.44 -6.39
N ALA A 25 -22.12 -23.31 -5.80
CA ALA A 25 -22.62 -21.99 -6.14
C ALA A 25 -22.28 -21.61 -7.60
N THR A 26 -21.05 -21.82 -8.03
CA THR A 26 -20.60 -21.56 -9.40
C THR A 26 -21.38 -22.40 -10.41
N ARG A 27 -21.61 -23.68 -10.12
CA ARG A 27 -22.43 -24.58 -10.92
C ARG A 27 -23.88 -24.08 -11.01
N SER A 28 -24.46 -23.67 -9.89
CA SER A 28 -25.82 -23.13 -9.87
C SER A 28 -25.97 -21.82 -10.68
N LEU A 29 -24.94 -20.99 -10.67
CA LEU A 29 -24.93 -19.71 -11.39
C LEU A 29 -24.70 -19.89 -12.90
N LEU A 30 -23.81 -20.79 -13.31
CA LEU A 30 -23.36 -20.92 -14.70
C LEU A 30 -24.05 -22.05 -15.47
N ALA A 31 -24.57 -23.11 -14.84
CA ALA A 31 -25.08 -24.31 -15.48
C ALA A 31 -26.44 -24.16 -16.19
N LYS A 32 -27.12 -23.02 -16.10
CA LYS A 32 -28.39 -22.78 -16.82
C LYS A 32 -28.41 -21.39 -17.40
N PRO A 33 -28.52 -21.24 -18.73
CA PRO A 33 -28.92 -19.97 -19.31
C PRO A 33 -30.36 -19.70 -18.82
N ARG A 34 -30.49 -18.92 -17.74
CA ARG A 34 -31.77 -18.37 -17.34
C ARG A 34 -32.18 -17.41 -18.45
N ARG A 35 -33.32 -17.61 -19.04
CA ARG A 35 -33.84 -16.80 -20.17
C ARG A 35 -33.88 -15.29 -19.86
N GLU A 36 -33.75 -14.90 -18.59
CA GLU A 36 -33.88 -13.52 -18.12
C GLU A 36 -32.56 -12.86 -17.68
N TYR A 37 -31.52 -13.63 -17.34
CA TYR A 37 -30.29 -13.06 -16.80
C TYR A 37 -29.05 -13.80 -17.32
N THR A 38 -28.09 -13.06 -17.90
CA THR A 38 -26.76 -13.56 -18.25
C THR A 38 -25.74 -13.07 -17.24
N VAL A 39 -24.90 -13.97 -16.72
CA VAL A 39 -23.78 -13.60 -15.87
C VAL A 39 -22.62 -13.13 -16.75
N THR A 40 -22.47 -11.82 -16.90
CA THR A 40 -21.40 -11.24 -17.74
C THR A 40 -20.12 -11.01 -16.96
N ARG A 41 -20.18 -10.86 -15.64
CA ARG A 41 -19.05 -10.69 -14.72
C ARG A 41 -19.16 -11.69 -13.58
N LEU A 42 -18.04 -12.33 -13.25
CA LEU A 42 -17.95 -13.30 -12.16
C LEU A 42 -16.70 -12.97 -11.31
N ARG A 43 -16.89 -12.93 -10.00
CA ARG A 43 -15.79 -12.85 -9.02
C ARG A 43 -15.68 -14.21 -8.32
N LEU A 44 -14.50 -14.81 -8.37
CA LEU A 44 -14.21 -16.09 -7.74
C LEU A 44 -13.00 -15.95 -6.82
N THR A 45 -13.13 -16.53 -5.63
CA THR A 45 -12.01 -16.73 -4.71
C THR A 45 -11.80 -18.23 -4.54
N LEU A 46 -10.62 -18.70 -4.88
CA LEU A 46 -10.27 -20.12 -4.89
C LEU A 46 -9.12 -20.41 -3.94
N TYR A 47 -9.21 -21.58 -3.27
CA TYR A 47 -8.09 -22.21 -2.60
C TYR A 47 -7.58 -23.35 -3.49
N LEU A 48 -6.27 -23.43 -3.71
CA LEU A 48 -5.67 -24.53 -4.50
C LEU A 48 -5.60 -25.82 -3.70
N ILE A 49 -6.78 -26.36 -3.37
CA ILE A 49 -6.92 -27.60 -2.59
C ILE A 49 -7.59 -28.66 -3.44
N ASN A 50 -6.91 -29.80 -3.63
CA ASN A 50 -7.42 -30.97 -4.36
C ASN A 50 -7.88 -30.64 -5.80
N SER A 51 -8.69 -31.52 -6.39
CA SER A 51 -9.23 -31.42 -7.75
C SER A 51 -10.43 -30.45 -7.90
N LEU A 52 -10.93 -29.86 -6.80
CA LEU A 52 -12.14 -29.04 -6.83
C LEU A 52 -12.02 -27.78 -7.71
N TRP A 53 -10.81 -27.20 -7.79
CA TRP A 53 -10.54 -26.07 -8.67
C TRP A 53 -10.70 -26.42 -10.16
N TYR A 54 -10.48 -27.68 -10.54
CA TYR A 54 -10.67 -28.17 -11.91
C TYR A 54 -12.14 -28.10 -12.35
N ASP A 55 -13.05 -28.53 -11.48
CA ASP A 55 -14.50 -28.48 -11.75
C ASP A 55 -14.96 -27.02 -11.97
N ILE A 56 -14.45 -26.10 -11.15
CA ILE A 56 -14.75 -24.67 -11.31
C ILE A 56 -14.18 -24.14 -12.63
N GLY A 57 -12.94 -24.48 -12.94
CA GLY A 57 -12.29 -24.07 -14.19
C GLY A 57 -13.09 -24.52 -15.42
N GLN A 58 -13.63 -25.75 -15.42
CA GLN A 58 -14.45 -26.28 -16.50
C GLN A 58 -15.79 -25.50 -16.61
N LEU A 59 -16.46 -25.23 -15.49
CA LEU A 59 -17.71 -24.45 -15.49
C LEU A 59 -17.50 -23.03 -16.03
N VAL A 60 -16.41 -22.39 -15.65
CA VAL A 60 -16.02 -21.05 -16.14
C VAL A 60 -15.70 -21.12 -17.62
N TRP A 61 -14.97 -22.13 -18.07
CA TRP A 61 -14.66 -22.37 -19.48
C TRP A 61 -15.93 -22.48 -20.32
N ASP A 62 -16.89 -23.32 -19.92
CA ASP A 62 -18.15 -23.52 -20.64
C ASP A 62 -18.95 -22.20 -20.74
N ALA A 63 -18.96 -21.39 -19.68
CA ALA A 63 -19.61 -20.09 -19.67
C ALA A 63 -18.92 -19.07 -20.61
N ILE A 64 -17.60 -19.14 -20.75
CA ILE A 64 -16.82 -18.31 -21.69
C ILE A 64 -17.14 -18.74 -23.13
N GLU A 65 -17.17 -20.04 -23.42
CA GLU A 65 -17.48 -20.56 -24.75
C GLU A 65 -18.90 -20.19 -25.22
N CYS A 66 -19.86 -20.24 -24.31
CA CYS A 66 -21.23 -19.81 -24.59
C CYS A 66 -21.36 -18.28 -24.74
N GLY A 67 -20.29 -17.51 -24.56
CA GLY A 67 -20.29 -16.05 -24.65
C GLY A 67 -21.05 -15.35 -23.54
N SER A 68 -21.48 -16.06 -22.51
CA SER A 68 -22.19 -15.49 -21.35
C SER A 68 -21.23 -14.74 -20.44
N LEU A 69 -20.05 -15.29 -20.12
CA LEU A 69 -19.04 -14.68 -19.23
C LEU A 69 -17.99 -13.92 -20.06
N LYS A 70 -17.82 -12.63 -19.76
CA LYS A 70 -16.87 -11.72 -20.43
C LYS A 70 -15.80 -11.16 -19.51
N ASP A 71 -16.04 -11.14 -18.20
CA ASP A 71 -15.20 -10.50 -17.20
C ASP A 71 -15.05 -11.43 -16.00
N LEU A 72 -13.81 -11.82 -15.70
CA LEU A 72 -13.49 -12.70 -14.58
C LEU A 72 -12.52 -11.99 -13.63
N GLU A 73 -12.93 -11.85 -12.40
CA GLU A 73 -12.07 -11.49 -11.28
C GLU A 73 -11.74 -12.78 -10.51
N LEU A 74 -10.48 -13.18 -10.54
CA LEU A 74 -10.00 -14.41 -9.92
C LEU A 74 -9.01 -14.10 -8.80
N ALA A 75 -9.30 -14.58 -7.61
CA ALA A 75 -8.36 -14.58 -6.49
C ALA A 75 -7.97 -16.03 -6.14
N ILE A 76 -6.68 -16.31 -6.19
CA ILE A 76 -6.09 -17.56 -5.71
C ILE A 76 -5.44 -17.25 -4.38
N ILE A 77 -6.14 -17.58 -3.31
CA ILE A 77 -5.74 -17.23 -1.95
C ILE A 77 -5.27 -18.44 -1.17
N ASP A 78 -4.81 -18.17 0.02
CA ASP A 78 -4.32 -19.13 0.95
C ASP A 78 -5.36 -19.51 2.01
N ASP A 79 -5.27 -20.74 2.52
CA ASP A 79 -6.13 -21.26 3.58
C ASP A 79 -5.70 -20.82 4.98
N THR A 80 -4.50 -20.29 5.12
CA THR A 80 -3.99 -19.80 6.40
C THR A 80 -3.36 -18.43 6.24
N TYR A 81 -3.77 -17.49 7.07
CA TYR A 81 -3.08 -16.21 7.24
C TYR A 81 -1.76 -16.45 8.00
N ARG A 82 -0.85 -17.20 7.39
CA ARG A 82 0.45 -17.51 7.98
C ARG A 82 1.56 -16.89 7.13
N PRO A 83 2.35 -15.98 7.71
CA PRO A 83 3.53 -15.42 7.02
C PRO A 83 4.67 -16.45 6.85
N LYS A 84 4.44 -17.73 7.12
CA LYS A 84 5.48 -18.75 7.17
C LYS A 84 5.19 -19.95 6.28
N TYR A 85 5.05 -19.69 4.96
CA TYR A 85 5.23 -20.79 4.03
C TYR A 85 6.71 -21.10 3.84
N SER A 86 7.06 -22.39 3.90
CA SER A 86 8.37 -22.80 3.44
C SER A 86 8.51 -22.53 1.93
N PRO A 87 9.72 -22.29 1.41
CA PRO A 87 9.93 -22.16 -0.04
C PRO A 87 9.34 -23.35 -0.82
N ALA A 88 9.43 -24.57 -0.27
CA ALA A 88 8.85 -25.77 -0.86
C ALA A 88 7.31 -25.71 -0.97
N ASP A 89 6.62 -25.13 0.01
CA ASP A 89 5.17 -24.96 -0.04
C ASP A 89 4.75 -23.95 -1.11
N LYS A 90 5.43 -22.82 -1.20
CA LYS A 90 5.20 -21.83 -2.26
C LYS A 90 5.42 -22.41 -3.64
N LEU A 91 6.49 -23.16 -3.83
CA LEU A 91 6.78 -23.84 -5.08
C LEU A 91 5.70 -24.85 -5.46
N ARG A 92 5.27 -25.70 -4.52
CA ARG A 92 4.17 -26.65 -4.76
C ARG A 92 2.88 -25.93 -5.18
N ARG A 93 2.53 -24.85 -4.52
CA ARG A 93 1.36 -24.01 -4.86
C ARG A 93 1.48 -23.43 -6.27
N SER A 94 2.66 -22.97 -6.64
CA SER A 94 2.93 -22.46 -7.99
C SER A 94 2.77 -23.54 -9.05
N GLN A 95 3.22 -24.77 -8.77
CA GLN A 95 3.02 -25.92 -9.65
C GLN A 95 1.51 -26.27 -9.79
N ASP A 96 0.75 -26.23 -8.71
CA ASP A 96 -0.70 -26.48 -8.73
C ASP A 96 -1.44 -25.40 -9.52
N MET A 97 -1.07 -24.13 -9.36
CA MET A 97 -1.59 -23.03 -10.17
C MET A 97 -1.25 -23.22 -11.66
N GLY A 98 -0.01 -23.59 -11.98
CA GLY A 98 0.41 -23.88 -13.33
C GLY A 98 -0.37 -25.06 -13.96
N ARG A 99 -0.71 -26.07 -13.16
CA ARG A 99 -1.60 -27.17 -13.61
C ARG A 99 -3.02 -26.66 -13.89
N PHE A 100 -3.57 -25.80 -13.02
CA PHE A 100 -4.88 -25.19 -13.24
C PHE A 100 -4.93 -24.40 -14.54
N PHE A 101 -4.00 -23.52 -14.77
CA PHE A 101 -3.99 -22.69 -15.98
C PHE A 101 -3.74 -23.51 -17.26
N ARG A 102 -2.92 -24.55 -17.21
CA ARG A 102 -2.73 -25.46 -18.34
C ARG A 102 -3.97 -26.29 -18.65
N ALA A 103 -4.73 -26.66 -17.62
CA ALA A 103 -5.97 -27.41 -17.80
C ALA A 103 -7.12 -26.51 -18.32
N CYS A 104 -7.12 -25.22 -18.01
CA CYS A 104 -8.18 -24.28 -18.35
C CYS A 104 -7.64 -23.00 -19.01
N PRO A 105 -6.92 -23.09 -20.15
CA PRO A 105 -6.21 -21.93 -20.72
C PRO A 105 -7.14 -20.79 -21.16
N ARG A 106 -8.40 -21.07 -21.52
CA ARG A 106 -9.36 -20.03 -21.90
C ARG A 106 -9.80 -19.15 -20.73
N VAL A 107 -9.70 -19.68 -19.49
CA VAL A 107 -9.96 -18.88 -18.28
C VAL A 107 -9.04 -17.66 -18.24
N LEU A 108 -7.76 -17.83 -18.63
CA LEU A 108 -6.78 -16.75 -18.67
C LEU A 108 -7.20 -15.59 -19.59
N HIS A 109 -7.88 -15.89 -20.70
CA HIS A 109 -8.26 -14.87 -21.68
C HIS A 109 -9.35 -13.90 -21.20
N CYS A 110 -10.10 -14.26 -20.16
CA CYS A 110 -11.19 -13.45 -19.60
C CYS A 110 -10.83 -12.77 -18.29
N ILE A 111 -9.65 -13.08 -17.71
CA ILE A 111 -9.24 -12.50 -16.44
C ILE A 111 -8.96 -11.02 -16.64
N THR A 112 -9.68 -10.19 -15.90
CA THR A 112 -9.49 -8.74 -15.86
C THR A 112 -8.85 -8.29 -14.55
N ARG A 113 -9.08 -9.05 -13.46
CA ARG A 113 -8.44 -8.88 -12.15
C ARG A 113 -7.93 -10.22 -11.65
N LEU A 114 -6.67 -10.26 -11.27
CA LEU A 114 -6.01 -11.45 -10.73
C LEU A 114 -5.33 -11.12 -9.42
N THR A 115 -5.67 -11.87 -8.38
CA THR A 115 -4.96 -11.84 -7.08
C THR A 115 -4.31 -13.18 -6.84
N LEU A 116 -3.01 -13.18 -6.56
CA LEU A 116 -2.22 -14.38 -6.29
C LEU A 116 -1.56 -14.27 -4.93
N CYS A 117 -1.74 -15.30 -4.08
CA CYS A 117 -1.17 -15.30 -2.74
C CYS A 117 -0.20 -16.47 -2.53
N SER A 118 0.95 -16.17 -1.89
CA SER A 118 1.91 -17.14 -1.39
C SER A 118 2.45 -18.09 -2.47
N LEU A 119 2.92 -17.52 -3.58
CA LEU A 119 3.49 -18.25 -4.72
C LEU A 119 4.96 -17.88 -4.91
N SER A 120 5.75 -18.86 -5.37
CA SER A 120 7.10 -18.62 -5.90
C SER A 120 7.10 -18.74 -7.42
N PHE A 121 7.76 -17.82 -8.10
CA PHE A 121 7.79 -17.76 -9.57
C PHE A 121 9.02 -18.45 -10.18
N ASP A 122 9.85 -19.09 -9.36
CA ASP A 122 11.13 -19.69 -9.79
C ASP A 122 11.00 -20.69 -10.95
N GLU A 123 9.94 -21.52 -10.94
CA GLU A 123 9.74 -22.59 -11.95
C GLU A 123 8.63 -22.27 -12.95
N LEU A 124 7.98 -21.11 -12.84
CA LEU A 124 6.88 -20.71 -13.71
C LEU A 124 7.29 -19.51 -14.55
N ASP A 125 7.08 -19.60 -15.85
CA ASP A 125 7.13 -18.44 -16.71
C ASP A 125 5.92 -17.54 -16.41
N MET A 126 6.00 -16.82 -15.28
CA MET A 126 4.94 -15.93 -14.85
C MET A 126 4.77 -14.76 -15.80
N HIS A 127 5.84 -14.33 -16.46
CA HIS A 127 5.73 -13.29 -17.48
C HIS A 127 4.80 -13.74 -18.61
N HIS A 128 5.03 -14.93 -19.17
CA HIS A 128 4.16 -15.50 -20.20
C HIS A 128 2.70 -15.66 -19.72
N ILE A 129 2.49 -16.21 -18.53
CA ILE A 129 1.14 -16.42 -17.98
C ILE A 129 0.40 -15.08 -17.83
N LEU A 130 1.03 -14.09 -17.20
CA LEU A 130 0.39 -12.85 -16.82
C LEU A 130 0.19 -11.88 -17.99
N PHE A 131 1.14 -11.82 -18.93
CA PHE A 131 1.13 -10.77 -19.94
C PHE A 131 0.84 -11.29 -21.35
N ASP A 132 1.21 -12.56 -21.68
CA ASP A 132 0.93 -13.13 -22.98
C ASP A 132 -0.40 -13.90 -23.00
N CYS A 133 -0.77 -14.58 -21.89
CA CYS A 133 -2.01 -15.33 -21.82
C CYS A 133 -3.17 -14.49 -21.27
N CYS A 134 -2.98 -13.70 -20.21
CA CYS A 134 -4.02 -12.86 -19.59
C CYS A 134 -4.20 -11.51 -20.32
N LYS A 135 -4.52 -11.54 -21.62
CA LYS A 135 -4.60 -10.34 -22.48
C LYS A 135 -5.64 -9.29 -22.06
N GLN A 136 -6.54 -9.61 -21.13
CA GLN A 136 -7.53 -8.67 -20.61
C GLN A 136 -7.20 -8.18 -19.20
N LEU A 137 -6.06 -8.61 -18.63
CA LEU A 137 -5.65 -8.28 -17.27
C LEU A 137 -5.46 -6.77 -17.13
N LYS A 138 -6.19 -6.17 -16.19
CA LYS A 138 -6.15 -4.74 -15.85
C LYS A 138 -5.65 -4.50 -14.45
N HIS A 139 -5.80 -5.47 -13.56
CA HIS A 139 -5.40 -5.36 -12.17
C HIS A 139 -4.74 -6.65 -11.73
N LEU A 140 -3.49 -6.56 -11.31
CA LEU A 140 -2.71 -7.66 -10.74
C LEU A 140 -2.34 -7.32 -9.31
N SER A 141 -2.72 -8.18 -8.36
CA SER A 141 -2.31 -8.10 -6.97
C SER A 141 -1.53 -9.35 -6.59
N LEU A 142 -0.33 -9.17 -6.06
CA LEU A 142 0.55 -10.22 -5.57
C LEU A 142 0.75 -10.05 -4.08
N ILE A 143 0.48 -11.11 -3.30
CA ILE A 143 0.54 -11.07 -1.84
C ILE A 143 1.43 -12.22 -1.35
N PHE A 144 2.45 -11.94 -0.55
CA PHE A 144 3.42 -12.93 -0.06
C PHE A 144 4.13 -13.73 -1.17
N CYS A 145 4.20 -13.21 -2.39
CA CYS A 145 4.85 -13.86 -3.51
C CYS A 145 6.36 -13.54 -3.54
N ASP A 146 7.11 -14.40 -4.25
CA ASP A 146 8.53 -14.17 -4.56
C ASP A 146 8.84 -14.57 -6.02
N ALA A 147 9.88 -13.99 -6.59
CA ALA A 147 10.34 -14.30 -7.94
C ALA A 147 11.67 -15.08 -7.96
N GLY A 148 12.08 -15.63 -6.81
CA GLY A 148 13.37 -16.29 -6.66
C GLY A 148 14.54 -15.30 -6.63
N ALA A 149 15.71 -15.73 -7.12
CA ALA A 149 16.90 -14.89 -7.12
C ALA A 149 16.96 -13.97 -8.34
N GLY A 150 17.14 -12.67 -8.08
CA GLY A 150 17.36 -11.66 -9.12
C GLY A 150 16.13 -10.80 -9.43
N PRO A 151 16.28 -9.82 -10.33
CA PRO A 151 15.23 -8.88 -10.64
C PRO A 151 14.11 -9.52 -11.47
N TRP A 152 12.86 -9.24 -11.09
CA TRP A 152 11.72 -9.59 -11.92
C TRP A 152 11.53 -8.53 -13.01
N LYS A 153 11.76 -8.92 -14.27
CA LYS A 153 11.65 -8.04 -15.43
C LYS A 153 10.28 -8.13 -16.06
N ILE A 154 9.60 -7.00 -16.23
CA ILE A 154 8.30 -6.91 -16.87
C ILE A 154 8.42 -6.09 -18.16
N ASP A 155 8.41 -6.78 -19.29
CA ASP A 155 8.39 -6.18 -20.64
C ASP A 155 7.13 -6.60 -21.38
N ALA A 156 6.07 -5.80 -21.25
CA ALA A 156 4.75 -6.12 -21.75
C ALA A 156 4.09 -4.92 -22.44
N PRO A 157 4.60 -4.51 -23.63
CA PRO A 157 4.17 -3.30 -24.33
C PRO A 157 2.71 -3.34 -24.79
N ASN A 158 2.13 -4.54 -24.94
CA ASN A 158 0.74 -4.73 -25.34
C ASN A 158 -0.21 -5.01 -24.17
N SER A 159 0.31 -5.03 -22.94
CA SER A 159 -0.49 -5.28 -21.74
C SER A 159 -1.57 -4.22 -21.54
N LYS A 160 -2.70 -4.64 -20.97
CA LYS A 160 -3.78 -3.76 -20.50
C LYS A 160 -3.70 -3.47 -19.01
N LEU A 161 -2.64 -3.88 -18.35
CA LEU A 161 -2.46 -3.70 -16.92
C LEU A 161 -2.45 -2.21 -16.57
N ARG A 162 -3.34 -1.83 -15.63
CA ARG A 162 -3.50 -0.47 -15.12
C ARG A 162 -3.06 -0.36 -13.66
N VAL A 163 -3.25 -1.43 -12.88
CA VAL A 163 -2.93 -1.47 -11.48
C VAL A 163 -2.04 -2.68 -11.19
N LEU A 164 -0.88 -2.43 -10.62
CA LEU A 164 0.03 -3.43 -10.06
C LEU A 164 0.14 -3.20 -8.56
N ASP A 165 -0.36 -4.15 -7.79
CA ASP A 165 -0.39 -4.10 -6.34
C ASP A 165 0.48 -5.24 -5.77
N LEU A 166 1.49 -4.89 -5.02
CA LEU A 166 2.48 -5.80 -4.44
C LEU A 166 2.46 -5.64 -2.93
N ASN A 167 2.00 -6.66 -2.23
CA ASN A 167 1.89 -6.63 -0.78
C ASN A 167 2.71 -7.73 -0.13
N THR A 168 3.58 -7.38 0.78
CA THR A 168 4.44 -8.30 1.56
C THR A 168 5.19 -9.31 0.66
N CYS A 169 5.61 -8.87 -0.52
CA CYS A 169 6.34 -9.69 -1.48
C CYS A 169 7.85 -9.65 -1.25
N TYR A 170 8.54 -10.69 -1.72
CA TYR A 170 9.99 -10.86 -1.61
C TYR A 170 10.60 -10.81 -3.00
N PHE A 171 10.75 -9.60 -3.54
CA PHE A 171 11.42 -9.36 -4.81
C PHE A 171 12.73 -8.61 -4.56
N ASP A 172 13.83 -9.10 -5.09
CA ASP A 172 15.11 -8.37 -5.02
C ASP A 172 14.97 -7.00 -5.68
N ARG A 173 14.31 -6.96 -6.84
CA ARG A 173 14.01 -5.76 -7.60
C ARG A 173 12.98 -6.07 -8.67
N ILE A 174 12.17 -5.11 -9.04
CA ILE A 174 11.30 -5.18 -10.21
C ILE A 174 11.74 -4.14 -11.24
N ASP A 175 12.04 -4.60 -12.45
CA ASP A 175 12.36 -3.75 -13.59
C ASP A 175 11.12 -3.66 -14.50
N LEU A 176 10.42 -2.53 -14.47
CA LEU A 176 9.28 -2.24 -15.34
C LEU A 176 9.78 -1.71 -16.69
N ILE A 177 10.19 -2.64 -17.59
CA ILE A 177 10.80 -2.26 -18.88
C ILE A 177 9.79 -1.55 -19.77
N SER A 178 8.60 -2.14 -19.94
CA SER A 178 7.53 -1.54 -20.72
C SER A 178 6.15 -1.98 -20.22
N LEU A 179 5.41 -1.04 -19.65
CA LEU A 179 4.01 -1.19 -19.24
C LEU A 179 3.25 0.12 -19.52
N PRO A 180 2.90 0.39 -20.79
CA PRO A 180 2.45 1.71 -21.23
C PRO A 180 1.09 2.13 -20.68
N LYS A 181 0.29 1.21 -20.11
CA LYS A 181 -1.03 1.49 -19.53
C LYS A 181 -1.07 1.41 -18.02
N LEU A 182 0.07 1.18 -17.36
CA LEU A 182 0.14 1.16 -15.91
C LEU A 182 -0.14 2.57 -15.36
N GLU A 183 -1.16 2.68 -14.52
CA GLU A 183 -1.62 3.94 -13.91
C GLU A 183 -1.27 4.01 -12.44
N THR A 184 -1.40 2.89 -11.72
CA THR A 184 -1.16 2.81 -10.28
C THR A 184 -0.19 1.67 -9.97
N LEU A 185 0.83 1.95 -9.17
CA LEU A 185 1.75 0.97 -8.61
C LEU A 185 1.77 1.10 -7.08
N CYS A 186 1.43 0.01 -6.40
CA CYS A 186 1.56 -0.14 -4.96
C CYS A 186 2.70 -1.09 -4.63
N TRP A 187 3.65 -0.62 -3.80
CA TRP A 187 4.71 -1.42 -3.19
C TRP A 187 4.56 -1.35 -1.68
N ASP A 188 3.87 -2.35 -1.11
CA ASP A 188 3.50 -2.35 0.30
C ASP A 188 4.16 -3.49 1.07
N PHE A 189 4.87 -3.16 2.16
CA PHE A 189 5.60 -4.12 3.02
C PHE A 189 6.52 -5.10 2.27
N CYS A 190 6.91 -4.77 1.04
CA CYS A 190 7.79 -5.64 0.27
C CYS A 190 9.25 -5.48 0.73
N VAL A 191 9.97 -6.59 0.73
CA VAL A 191 11.35 -6.66 1.17
C VAL A 191 12.26 -6.67 -0.04
N SER A 192 13.18 -5.71 -0.10
CA SER A 192 14.24 -5.63 -1.12
C SER A 192 15.55 -5.24 -0.48
N ARG A 193 16.67 -5.75 -1.01
CA ARG A 193 18.02 -5.42 -0.53
C ARG A 193 18.61 -4.18 -1.18
N HIS A 194 18.06 -3.75 -2.30
CA HIS A 194 18.51 -2.63 -3.12
C HIS A 194 17.35 -1.74 -3.51
N ALA A 195 17.56 -0.76 -4.40
CA ALA A 195 16.46 0.01 -4.95
C ALA A 195 15.40 -0.92 -5.54
N PRO A 196 14.18 -0.93 -4.97
CA PRO A 196 13.20 -1.99 -5.23
C PRO A 196 12.61 -1.94 -6.63
N LEU A 197 12.61 -0.77 -7.25
CA LEU A 197 11.94 -0.51 -8.52
C LEU A 197 12.89 0.16 -9.52
N SER A 198 12.65 -0.09 -10.79
CA SER A 198 13.27 0.63 -11.92
C SER A 198 12.21 0.84 -13.00
N PHE A 199 12.09 2.06 -13.46
CA PHE A 199 11.08 2.46 -14.45
C PHE A 199 11.73 2.68 -15.81
N GLY A 200 11.25 1.93 -16.82
CA GLY A 200 11.53 2.15 -18.23
C GLY A 200 10.39 2.93 -18.88
N PHE A 201 9.62 2.30 -19.76
CA PHE A 201 8.52 2.95 -20.46
C PHE A 201 7.17 2.73 -19.76
N VAL A 202 6.80 3.64 -18.85
CA VAL A 202 5.56 3.65 -18.06
C VAL A 202 4.84 5.01 -18.16
N PRO A 203 4.51 5.48 -19.37
CA PRO A 203 4.06 6.87 -19.60
C PRO A 203 2.73 7.24 -18.93
N SER A 204 1.93 6.25 -18.53
CA SER A 204 0.62 6.45 -17.88
C SER A 204 0.69 6.36 -16.36
N LEU A 205 1.87 6.15 -15.75
CA LEU A 205 1.98 6.02 -14.31
C LEU A 205 1.71 7.36 -13.64
N GLU A 206 0.59 7.42 -12.90
CA GLU A 206 0.10 8.62 -12.22
C GLU A 206 0.13 8.50 -10.71
N GLU A 207 0.03 7.29 -10.18
CA GLU A 207 -0.05 7.03 -8.74
C GLU A 207 0.98 6.00 -8.31
N LEU A 208 1.76 6.34 -7.29
CA LEU A 208 2.80 5.49 -6.73
C LEU A 208 2.71 5.49 -5.21
N ASP A 209 2.50 4.30 -4.64
CA ASP A 209 2.52 4.07 -3.20
C ASP A 209 3.75 3.22 -2.85
N LEU A 210 4.60 3.76 -1.98
CA LEU A 210 5.85 3.14 -1.54
C LEU A 210 5.86 2.99 -0.02
N ALA A 211 5.59 1.79 0.46
CA ALA A 211 5.81 1.39 1.84
C ALA A 211 7.03 0.47 1.91
N HIS A 212 8.15 1.00 2.36
CA HIS A 212 9.42 0.27 2.33
C HIS A 212 10.00 0.08 3.74
N PHE A 213 10.58 -1.08 3.94
CA PHE A 213 11.30 -1.45 5.15
C PHE A 213 12.79 -1.54 4.85
N LEU A 214 13.59 -0.94 5.73
CA LEU A 214 15.05 -0.96 5.64
C LEU A 214 15.64 -1.83 6.75
N TYR A 215 16.48 -2.78 6.38
CA TYR A 215 17.26 -3.52 7.37
C TYR A 215 18.38 -2.65 7.94
N PRO A 216 18.84 -2.91 9.18
CA PRO A 216 19.83 -2.05 9.84
C PRO A 216 21.19 -1.91 9.13
N ASP A 217 21.49 -2.83 8.21
CA ASP A 217 22.73 -2.89 7.43
C ASP A 217 22.58 -2.35 6.00
N GLN A 218 21.40 -1.79 5.68
CA GLN A 218 21.14 -1.24 4.35
C GLN A 218 21.35 0.28 4.30
N ASP A 219 21.79 0.75 3.14
CA ASP A 219 21.91 2.17 2.88
C ASP A 219 20.54 2.82 2.64
N LEU A 220 20.39 4.08 3.04
CA LEU A 220 19.23 4.89 2.74
C LEU A 220 19.08 5.05 1.22
N LEU A 221 17.83 4.99 0.74
CA LEU A 221 17.54 5.11 -0.68
C LEU A 221 17.49 6.57 -1.12
N LYS A 222 17.94 6.81 -2.34
CA LYS A 222 17.74 8.09 -3.03
C LYS A 222 16.43 8.04 -3.81
N LEU A 223 15.49 8.88 -3.42
CA LEU A 223 14.19 8.95 -4.07
C LEU A 223 14.30 9.41 -5.53
N SER A 224 15.26 10.29 -5.84
CA SER A 224 15.53 10.74 -7.21
C SER A 224 15.98 9.61 -8.14
N GLU A 225 16.80 8.68 -7.63
CA GLU A 225 17.22 7.49 -8.39
C GLU A 225 16.05 6.50 -8.53
N LEU A 226 15.27 6.32 -7.48
CA LEU A 226 14.11 5.43 -7.49
C LEU A 226 13.02 5.88 -8.48
N LEU A 227 12.77 7.19 -8.58
CA LEU A 227 11.75 7.76 -9.44
C LEU A 227 12.23 8.08 -10.87
N HIS A 228 13.49 7.73 -11.19
CA HIS A 228 14.00 7.95 -12.54
C HIS A 228 13.17 7.15 -13.57
N GLY A 229 12.65 7.84 -14.60
CA GLY A 229 11.75 7.24 -15.59
C GLY A 229 10.25 7.28 -15.22
N ALA A 230 9.90 7.85 -14.06
CA ALA A 230 8.52 7.96 -13.57
C ALA A 230 8.06 9.42 -13.39
N GLU A 231 8.45 10.32 -14.31
CA GLU A 231 8.15 11.77 -14.23
C GLU A 231 6.66 12.10 -14.47
N GLY A 232 5.82 11.07 -14.67
CA GLY A 232 4.36 11.21 -14.86
C GLY A 232 3.56 11.30 -13.58
N ILE A 233 4.15 11.03 -12.42
CA ILE A 233 3.45 10.85 -11.15
C ILE A 233 2.75 12.14 -10.70
N HIS A 234 1.45 12.02 -10.39
CA HIS A 234 0.62 13.08 -9.81
C HIS A 234 0.35 12.84 -8.32
N THR A 235 0.32 11.59 -7.90
CA THR A 235 0.10 11.18 -6.50
C THR A 235 1.24 10.29 -6.03
N LEU A 236 1.86 10.66 -4.92
CA LEU A 236 2.93 9.88 -4.29
C LEU A 236 2.60 9.67 -2.81
N THR A 237 2.65 8.41 -2.39
CA THR A 237 2.60 8.03 -0.97
C THR A 237 3.95 7.44 -0.57
N LEU A 238 4.52 7.95 0.52
CA LEU A 238 5.73 7.44 1.15
C LEU A 238 5.38 6.96 2.55
N ASP A 239 5.35 5.64 2.75
CA ASP A 239 5.08 5.05 4.05
C ASP A 239 6.37 4.52 4.69
N PHE A 240 6.67 5.01 5.86
CA PHE A 240 7.83 4.63 6.66
C PHE A 240 7.53 3.47 7.61
N LEU A 241 6.33 2.89 7.52
CA LEU A 241 5.91 1.68 8.25
C LEU A 241 6.10 1.78 9.76
N ARG A 242 6.06 2.98 10.33
CA ARG A 242 6.35 3.24 11.75
C ARG A 242 7.78 2.79 12.14
N MET A 243 8.70 2.93 11.22
CA MET A 243 10.09 2.50 11.38
C MET A 243 11.06 3.63 11.03
N THR A 244 12.31 3.30 10.74
CA THR A 244 13.33 4.28 10.35
C THR A 244 13.00 4.89 8.99
N LEU A 245 13.25 6.18 8.83
CA LEU A 245 13.17 6.81 7.52
C LEU A 245 14.18 6.17 6.57
N TRP A 246 13.70 5.62 5.49
CA TRP A 246 14.51 4.89 4.52
C TRP A 246 15.04 5.76 3.37
N LEU A 247 14.78 7.09 3.40
CA LEU A 247 15.19 8.04 2.38
C LEU A 247 16.42 8.86 2.80
N GLN A 248 17.32 9.09 1.84
CA GLN A 248 18.37 10.11 1.95
C GLN A 248 17.77 11.52 1.78
N PRO A 249 18.37 12.55 2.43
CA PRO A 249 18.00 13.93 2.19
C PRO A 249 18.31 14.34 0.75
N GLU A 250 17.27 14.73 -0.01
CA GLU A 250 17.39 15.24 -1.37
C GLU A 250 16.37 16.36 -1.58
N ILE A 251 16.73 17.39 -2.33
CA ILE A 251 15.84 18.50 -2.70
C ILE A 251 15.92 18.76 -4.21
N LYS A 252 17.04 19.28 -4.67
CA LYS A 252 17.21 19.70 -6.08
C LYS A 252 17.11 18.53 -7.05
N GLN A 253 17.53 17.34 -6.64
CA GLN A 253 17.49 16.11 -7.43
C GLN A 253 16.07 15.63 -7.70
N LEU A 254 15.13 15.96 -6.80
CA LEU A 254 13.71 15.54 -6.91
C LEU A 254 12.90 16.43 -7.83
N ALA A 255 13.35 17.62 -8.19
CA ALA A 255 12.57 18.60 -8.91
C ALA A 255 12.03 18.11 -10.27
N SER A 256 12.78 17.28 -11.00
CA SER A 256 12.32 16.70 -12.27
C SER A 256 11.24 15.65 -12.04
N ALA A 257 11.45 14.72 -11.09
CA ALA A 257 10.50 13.66 -10.76
C ALA A 257 9.18 14.22 -10.20
N PHE A 258 9.25 15.36 -9.48
CA PHE A 258 8.09 15.98 -8.83
C PHE A 258 7.41 17.08 -9.66
N SER A 259 7.83 17.27 -10.90
CA SER A 259 7.31 18.37 -11.75
C SER A 259 5.78 18.35 -11.93
N LYS A 260 5.19 17.14 -11.93
CA LYS A 260 3.73 16.94 -12.06
C LYS A 260 3.03 16.59 -10.76
N LEU A 261 3.77 16.45 -9.66
CA LEU A 261 3.19 16.03 -8.39
C LEU A 261 2.17 17.04 -7.88
N ARG A 262 0.96 16.55 -7.52
CA ARG A 262 -0.16 17.33 -6.98
C ARG A 262 -0.54 16.90 -5.58
N LYS A 263 -0.39 15.62 -5.27
CA LYS A 263 -0.71 15.06 -3.96
C LYS A 263 0.48 14.31 -3.41
N LEU A 264 0.89 14.67 -2.20
CA LEU A 264 1.93 13.99 -1.45
C LEU A 264 1.36 13.47 -0.12
N SER A 265 1.56 12.19 0.14
CA SER A 265 1.21 11.56 1.42
C SER A 265 2.47 11.02 2.08
N ILE A 266 2.70 11.38 3.35
CA ILE A 266 3.82 10.95 4.17
C ILE A 266 3.23 10.22 5.38
N VAL A 267 3.45 8.91 5.44
CA VAL A 267 2.76 8.02 6.37
C VAL A 267 3.76 7.32 7.30
N GLY A 268 3.34 6.98 8.50
CA GLY A 268 4.15 6.20 9.43
C GLY A 268 5.28 6.97 10.10
N VAL A 269 5.18 8.30 10.19
CA VAL A 269 6.15 9.17 10.86
C VAL A 269 5.87 9.17 12.37
N PHE A 270 6.90 9.07 13.21
CA PHE A 270 6.70 9.13 14.64
C PHE A 270 6.21 10.51 15.11
N VAL A 271 5.28 10.48 16.06
CA VAL A 271 4.64 11.69 16.61
C VAL A 271 5.62 12.65 17.28
N GLU A 272 6.75 12.15 17.77
CA GLU A 272 7.82 12.95 18.40
C GLU A 272 8.70 13.68 17.38
N PHE A 273 8.66 13.28 16.11
CA PHE A 273 9.56 13.88 15.13
C PHE A 273 9.13 15.31 14.80
N ASP A 274 10.12 16.16 14.60
CA ASP A 274 9.90 17.46 13.95
C ASP A 274 9.48 17.19 12.50
N LEU A 275 8.37 17.77 12.07
CA LEU A 275 7.84 17.60 10.71
C LEU A 275 8.53 18.53 9.69
N MET A 276 9.43 19.40 10.12
CA MET A 276 10.06 20.40 9.24
C MET A 276 10.85 19.78 8.08
N TRP A 277 11.43 18.58 8.27
CA TRP A 277 12.15 17.89 7.19
C TRP A 277 11.26 17.55 5.98
N THR A 278 9.94 17.39 6.18
CA THR A 278 9.00 17.09 5.10
C THR A 278 8.85 18.26 4.12
N THR A 279 9.21 19.45 4.55
CA THR A 279 9.17 20.65 3.72
C THR A 279 10.17 20.60 2.57
N ALA A 280 11.22 19.77 2.67
CA ALA A 280 12.14 19.52 1.55
C ALA A 280 11.40 18.99 0.31
N PHE A 281 10.39 18.14 0.51
CA PHE A 281 9.58 17.64 -0.60
C PHE A 281 8.70 18.74 -1.21
N LEU A 282 8.15 19.64 -0.39
CA LEU A 282 7.36 20.75 -0.89
C LEU A 282 8.21 21.76 -1.69
N GLU A 283 9.46 21.93 -1.31
CA GLU A 283 10.40 22.75 -2.07
C GLU A 283 10.73 22.11 -3.42
N ALA A 284 10.95 20.81 -3.45
CA ALA A 284 11.18 20.05 -4.68
C ALA A 284 9.92 19.95 -5.56
N ALA A 285 8.73 20.04 -4.96
CA ALA A 285 7.44 19.87 -5.60
C ALA A 285 6.53 21.12 -5.42
N PRO A 286 6.85 22.26 -6.04
CA PRO A 286 6.13 23.50 -5.81
C PRO A 286 4.65 23.48 -6.27
N ASN A 287 4.27 22.48 -7.03
CA ASN A 287 2.92 22.29 -7.56
C ASN A 287 2.01 21.39 -6.68
N VAL A 288 2.49 20.94 -5.53
CA VAL A 288 1.67 20.11 -4.61
C VAL A 288 0.52 20.93 -4.05
N GLU A 289 -0.69 20.43 -4.27
CA GLU A 289 -1.93 21.05 -3.83
C GLU A 289 -2.47 20.41 -2.55
N ILE A 290 -2.18 19.12 -2.33
CA ILE A 290 -2.64 18.34 -1.17
C ILE A 290 -1.44 17.70 -0.48
N LEU A 291 -1.26 17.98 0.81
CA LEU A 291 -0.27 17.33 1.66
C LEU A 291 -0.99 16.56 2.77
N ASN A 292 -0.79 15.25 2.80
CA ASN A 292 -1.24 14.39 3.87
C ASN A 292 -0.03 13.94 4.71
N ILE A 293 -0.12 14.10 6.01
CA ILE A 293 0.87 13.57 6.95
C ILE A 293 0.14 12.70 7.96
N GLN A 294 0.54 11.46 8.08
CA GLN A 294 0.07 10.58 9.13
C GLN A 294 1.20 10.35 10.12
N VAL A 295 1.03 10.92 11.31
CA VAL A 295 1.92 10.65 12.42
C VAL A 295 1.45 9.42 13.17
N THR A 296 2.36 8.75 13.85
CA THR A 296 2.08 7.49 14.53
C THR A 296 2.64 7.51 15.93
N GLU A 297 1.83 7.08 16.88
CA GLU A 297 2.32 6.81 18.24
C GLU A 297 2.99 5.43 18.27
N PRO A 298 4.20 5.31 18.86
CA PRO A 298 4.82 4.02 19.03
C PRO A 298 3.96 3.16 19.97
N CYS A 299 3.57 1.98 19.50
CA CYS A 299 2.98 0.99 20.37
C CYS A 299 4.08 0.32 21.19
N GLU A 300 4.02 0.39 22.51
CA GLU A 300 4.99 -0.24 23.42
C GLU A 300 4.90 -1.78 23.40
N MET A 301 3.80 -2.31 22.90
CA MET A 301 3.59 -3.75 22.75
C MET A 301 3.95 -4.18 21.34
N GLU A 302 5.01 -4.93 21.24
CA GLU A 302 5.52 -5.54 20.01
C GLU A 302 4.45 -6.41 19.30
N HIS A 303 3.63 -5.81 18.47
CA HIS A 303 2.81 -6.57 17.53
C HIS A 303 3.57 -6.95 16.25
N LEU A 304 4.65 -6.24 15.99
CA LEU A 304 5.61 -6.55 14.94
C LEU A 304 6.86 -7.10 15.64
N HIS A 305 7.28 -8.29 15.33
CA HIS A 305 8.38 -9.06 15.94
C HIS A 305 9.78 -8.38 15.90
N VAL A 306 9.84 -7.05 15.95
CA VAL A 306 11.07 -6.28 15.93
C VAL A 306 11.12 -5.42 17.19
N PRO A 307 12.12 -5.60 18.08
CA PRO A 307 12.22 -4.82 19.30
C PRO A 307 12.28 -3.32 19.01
N LEU A 308 11.44 -2.54 19.68
CA LEU A 308 11.43 -1.08 19.60
C LEU A 308 12.79 -0.44 19.91
N SER A 309 13.64 -1.14 20.68
CA SER A 309 15.04 -0.75 20.98
C SER A 309 15.97 -0.84 19.78
N ALA A 310 15.62 -1.60 18.72
CA ALA A 310 16.42 -1.74 17.51
C ALA A 310 16.23 -0.58 16.51
N HIS A 311 15.21 0.26 16.74
CA HIS A 311 14.96 1.39 15.86
C HIS A 311 15.69 2.62 16.38
N ASN A 312 16.65 3.10 15.61
CA ASN A 312 17.31 4.38 15.84
C ASN A 312 16.30 5.50 15.56
N ARG A 313 15.41 5.79 16.54
CA ARG A 313 14.37 6.81 16.46
C ARG A 313 15.00 8.21 16.57
N THR A 314 15.90 8.51 15.66
CA THR A 314 16.49 9.84 15.60
C THR A 314 15.61 10.74 14.73
N ASN A 315 15.32 11.92 15.25
CA ASN A 315 14.65 12.96 14.48
C ASN A 315 15.49 13.24 13.20
N PRO A 316 14.90 13.20 12.01
CA PRO A 316 15.63 13.47 10.78
C PRO A 316 16.24 14.86 10.80
N GLN A 317 17.56 14.93 10.64
CA GLN A 317 18.31 16.18 10.57
C GLN A 317 18.61 16.48 9.09
N TRP A 318 17.57 16.85 8.32
CA TRP A 318 17.78 17.30 6.95
C TRP A 318 18.17 18.77 6.96
N ASP A 319 19.35 19.08 6.44
CA ASP A 319 19.79 20.47 6.27
C ASP A 319 19.05 21.10 5.09
N LEU A 320 18.02 21.84 5.39
CA LEU A 320 17.15 22.49 4.38
C LEU A 320 17.78 23.75 3.80
N GLY A 321 18.98 24.15 4.26
CA GLY A 321 19.65 25.34 3.80
C GLY A 321 18.92 26.66 4.06
N LEU A 322 19.61 27.79 3.92
CA LEU A 322 19.04 29.13 4.11
C LEU A 322 18.04 29.51 2.99
N GLU A 323 18.16 28.92 1.80
CA GLU A 323 17.29 29.19 0.64
C GLU A 323 15.85 28.75 0.88
N PHE A 324 15.64 27.67 1.62
CA PHE A 324 14.30 27.18 1.97
C PHE A 324 13.49 28.22 2.77
N ARG A 325 14.14 29.00 3.62
CA ARG A 325 13.49 30.04 4.42
C ARG A 325 12.95 31.21 3.59
N SER A 326 13.31 31.32 2.32
CA SER A 326 12.90 32.41 1.41
C SER A 326 11.83 32.05 0.40
N SER A 327 11.55 30.75 0.15
CA SER A 327 10.48 30.32 -0.75
C SER A 327 9.11 30.62 -0.13
N LYS A 328 8.34 31.54 -0.77
CA LYS A 328 7.16 32.13 -0.16
C LYS A 328 5.81 31.63 -0.67
N ASN A 329 5.77 30.84 -1.74
CA ASN A 329 4.51 30.49 -2.40
C ASN A 329 4.40 28.99 -2.66
N LEU A 330 3.92 28.27 -1.65
CA LEU A 330 3.46 26.90 -1.86
C LEU A 330 2.09 26.94 -2.55
N ALA A 331 1.89 26.05 -3.53
CA ALA A 331 0.60 25.89 -4.21
C ALA A 331 -0.44 25.14 -3.35
N LEU A 332 -0.10 24.81 -2.12
CA LEU A 332 -0.89 23.99 -1.22
C LEU A 332 -2.27 24.61 -0.95
N ARG A 333 -3.30 23.77 -1.11
CA ARG A 333 -4.71 24.09 -0.87
C ARG A 333 -5.26 23.35 0.34
N GLU A 334 -4.75 22.14 0.58
CA GLU A 334 -5.21 21.26 1.66
C GLU A 334 -4.03 20.69 2.42
N LEU A 335 -4.08 20.77 3.76
CA LEU A 335 -3.17 20.10 4.68
C LEU A 335 -3.98 19.15 5.55
N HIS A 336 -3.66 17.87 5.51
CA HIS A 336 -4.23 16.85 6.40
C HIS A 336 -3.16 16.33 7.34
N ILE A 337 -3.43 16.32 8.64
CA ILE A 337 -2.58 15.68 9.66
C ILE A 337 -3.42 14.65 10.39
N ALA A 338 -3.17 13.39 10.09
CA ALA A 338 -3.81 12.27 10.78
C ALA A 338 -3.02 11.90 12.05
N CYS A 339 -3.74 11.43 13.06
CA CYS A 339 -3.22 11.15 14.40
C CYS A 339 -2.65 12.39 15.10
N PHE A 340 -3.26 13.54 14.83
CA PHE A 340 -2.81 14.84 15.33
C PHE A 340 -2.80 14.89 16.87
N ARG A 341 -1.73 15.48 17.41
CA ARG A 341 -1.60 15.88 18.82
C ARG A 341 -1.12 17.33 18.88
N PRO A 342 -1.63 18.18 19.76
CA PRO A 342 -1.20 19.58 19.83
C PRO A 342 0.21 19.74 20.46
N LEU A 343 1.19 19.02 19.91
CA LEU A 343 2.60 19.11 20.26
C LEU A 343 3.24 20.30 19.58
N GLU A 344 4.25 20.90 20.22
CA GLU A 344 4.86 22.14 19.72
C GLU A 344 5.44 21.99 18.31
N GLN A 345 6.08 20.85 18.00
CA GLN A 345 6.62 20.59 16.68
C GLN A 345 5.52 20.53 15.58
N GLN A 346 4.35 19.96 15.90
CA GLN A 346 3.23 19.89 14.93
C GLN A 346 2.58 21.28 14.76
N LEU A 347 2.40 22.02 15.85
CA LEU A 347 1.85 23.39 15.80
C LEU A 347 2.79 24.33 15.04
N THR A 348 4.09 24.22 15.26
CA THR A 348 5.11 25.01 14.54
C THR A 348 5.10 24.69 13.05
N PHE A 349 4.98 23.41 12.71
CA PHE A 349 4.86 22.99 11.30
C PHE A 349 3.60 23.57 10.65
N ILE A 350 2.43 23.45 11.30
CA ILE A 350 1.17 24.04 10.76
C ILE A 350 1.34 25.55 10.56
N ARG A 351 1.86 26.28 11.56
CA ARG A 351 2.07 27.73 11.47
C ARG A 351 2.96 28.09 10.26
N MET A 352 4.06 27.38 10.08
CA MET A 352 4.95 27.56 8.94
C MET A 352 4.23 27.33 7.60
N ILE A 353 3.36 26.31 7.51
CA ILE A 353 2.55 26.07 6.31
C ILE A 353 1.56 27.23 6.08
N LEU A 354 0.86 27.71 7.13
CA LEU A 354 -0.07 28.85 7.03
C LEU A 354 0.63 30.11 6.51
N GLU A 355 1.86 30.36 6.93
CA GLU A 355 2.66 31.53 6.50
C GLU A 355 3.09 31.44 5.02
N ARG A 356 3.25 30.23 4.47
CA ARG A 356 3.86 29.99 3.16
C ARG A 356 2.89 29.54 2.08
N ALA A 357 1.69 29.11 2.45
CA ALA A 357 0.66 28.65 1.55
C ALA A 357 -0.51 29.64 1.48
N PRO A 358 -0.38 30.76 0.73
CA PRO A 358 -1.40 31.80 0.67
C PRO A 358 -2.75 31.33 0.12
N ASN A 359 -2.74 30.21 -0.63
CA ASN A 359 -3.94 29.63 -1.22
C ASN A 359 -4.51 28.46 -0.40
N LEU A 360 -4.02 28.24 0.82
CA LEU A 360 -4.49 27.16 1.68
C LEU A 360 -5.95 27.40 2.09
N GLN A 361 -6.80 26.45 1.76
CA GLN A 361 -8.24 26.52 1.98
C GLN A 361 -8.65 25.78 3.24
N SER A 362 -8.00 24.64 3.52
CA SER A 362 -8.34 23.80 4.65
C SER A 362 -7.14 23.16 5.33
N VAL A 363 -7.22 23.06 6.64
CA VAL A 363 -6.37 22.23 7.49
C VAL A 363 -7.28 21.22 8.18
N VAL A 364 -7.06 19.94 7.94
CA VAL A 364 -7.85 18.86 8.52
C VAL A 364 -6.99 18.10 9.52
N LEU A 365 -7.41 18.08 10.76
CA LEU A 365 -6.75 17.42 11.87
C LEU A 365 -7.63 16.26 12.33
N THR A 366 -7.09 15.02 12.29
CA THR A 366 -7.89 13.85 12.66
C THR A 366 -7.31 13.14 13.88
N GLU A 367 -8.21 12.54 14.69
CA GLU A 367 -7.83 11.68 15.81
C GLU A 367 -7.34 10.32 15.28
N ASP A 368 -6.30 9.78 15.90
CA ASP A 368 -5.89 8.38 15.63
C ASP A 368 -6.95 7.42 16.19
N ARG A 369 -7.33 6.45 15.39
CA ARG A 369 -8.26 5.40 15.78
C ARG A 369 -7.66 4.00 15.84
N GLU A 370 -6.47 3.83 15.30
CA GLU A 370 -5.75 2.59 15.50
C GLU A 370 -5.13 2.54 16.92
N LYS A 371 -5.98 2.78 17.93
CA LYS A 371 -5.61 2.56 19.30
C LYS A 371 -5.36 1.08 19.50
N CYS A 372 -4.14 0.76 19.89
CA CYS A 372 -3.85 -0.59 20.32
C CYS A 372 -4.68 -0.89 21.58
N GLU A 373 -5.66 -1.79 21.49
CA GLU A 373 -6.51 -2.16 22.64
C GLU A 373 -5.69 -2.55 23.88
N LYS A 374 -4.49 -3.12 23.68
CA LYS A 374 -3.59 -3.50 24.75
C LYS A 374 -2.88 -2.30 25.36
N CYS A 375 -2.46 -1.32 24.55
CA CYS A 375 -1.88 -0.08 25.07
C CYS A 375 -2.92 0.74 25.83
N ASP A 376 -4.16 0.80 25.34
CA ASP A 376 -5.26 1.46 26.05
C ASP A 376 -5.58 0.77 27.40
N ALA A 377 -5.59 -0.56 27.43
CA ALA A 377 -5.81 -1.32 28.66
C ALA A 377 -4.67 -1.12 29.69
N MET A 378 -3.41 -1.00 29.24
CA MET A 378 -2.27 -0.70 30.11
C MET A 378 -2.27 0.75 30.61
N ALA A 379 -2.65 1.72 29.76
CA ALA A 379 -2.78 3.11 30.15
C ALA A 379 -3.85 3.33 31.25
N LEU A 380 -4.88 2.49 31.28
CA LEU A 380 -5.91 2.51 32.31
C LEU A 380 -5.48 1.85 33.62
N SER A 381 -4.46 0.99 33.61
CA SER A 381 -4.04 0.19 34.81
C SER A 381 -2.67 0.61 35.39
N GLY A 382 -1.92 1.49 34.73
CA GLY A 382 -0.58 1.93 35.15
C GLY A 382 -0.57 3.29 35.87
N PRO A 383 0.50 3.62 36.63
CA PRO A 383 0.69 4.98 37.11
C PRO A 383 0.78 5.92 35.89
N PRO A 384 0.29 7.20 36.03
CA PRO A 384 0.38 8.15 34.93
C PRO A 384 1.84 8.25 34.50
N SER A 385 2.12 7.83 33.23
CA SER A 385 3.47 7.92 32.73
C SER A 385 3.89 9.39 32.74
N ALA A 386 5.13 9.66 33.11
CA ALA A 386 5.70 11.02 33.21
C ALA A 386 5.70 11.81 31.90
N LEU A 387 5.17 11.23 30.82
CA LEU A 387 5.02 11.75 29.47
C LEU A 387 3.55 11.71 29.06
N ALA A 388 2.64 12.25 29.88
CA ALA A 388 1.25 12.45 29.40
C ALA A 388 1.27 13.40 28.20
N ARG A 389 1.19 12.83 26.98
CA ARG A 389 1.08 13.60 25.75
C ARG A 389 -0.28 14.29 25.69
N PRO A 390 -0.36 15.51 25.13
CA PRO A 390 -1.64 16.17 24.95
C PRO A 390 -2.56 15.28 24.10
N ALA A 391 -3.80 15.15 24.54
CA ALA A 391 -4.83 14.42 23.79
C ALA A 391 -5.29 15.21 22.55
N PHE A 392 -5.94 14.53 21.64
CA PHE A 392 -6.63 15.18 20.51
C PHE A 392 -7.72 16.14 21.06
N PRO A 393 -7.84 17.37 20.54
CA PRO A 393 -8.82 18.36 20.99
C PRO A 393 -10.25 17.92 20.66
N LYS A 394 -11.05 17.58 21.69
CA LYS A 394 -12.40 17.03 21.53
C LYS A 394 -13.52 18.05 21.69
N ASN A 395 -13.27 19.07 22.48
CA ASN A 395 -14.23 20.11 22.76
C ASN A 395 -13.85 21.45 22.08
N LYS A 396 -14.82 22.36 22.01
CA LYS A 396 -14.66 23.65 21.33
C LYS A 396 -13.54 24.49 21.93
N GLU A 397 -13.37 24.50 23.25
CA GLU A 397 -12.36 25.31 23.94
C GLU A 397 -10.93 24.82 23.59
N GLU A 398 -10.71 23.50 23.60
CA GLU A 398 -9.42 22.91 23.21
C GLU A 398 -9.12 23.17 21.72
N GLN A 399 -10.12 23.09 20.86
CA GLN A 399 -9.99 23.39 19.43
C GLN A 399 -9.65 24.87 19.20
N ASP A 400 -10.35 25.79 19.87
CA ASP A 400 -10.12 27.22 19.77
C ASP A 400 -8.72 27.60 20.28
N MET A 401 -8.19 26.93 21.33
CA MET A 401 -6.80 27.09 21.75
C MET A 401 -5.79 26.67 20.67
N VAL A 402 -6.02 25.55 19.99
CA VAL A 402 -5.15 25.11 18.89
C VAL A 402 -5.22 26.11 17.74
N VAL A 403 -6.43 26.51 17.33
CA VAL A 403 -6.63 27.49 16.27
C VAL A 403 -5.89 28.79 16.59
N SER A 404 -6.10 29.34 17.80
CA SER A 404 -5.41 30.57 18.24
C SER A 404 -3.88 30.43 18.15
N ARG A 405 -3.33 29.30 18.63
CA ARG A 405 -1.88 29.07 18.62
C ARG A 405 -1.27 28.97 17.22
N VAL A 406 -1.97 28.39 16.25
CA VAL A 406 -1.44 28.23 14.88
C VAL A 406 -1.71 29.44 13.99
N THR A 407 -2.74 30.24 14.29
CA THR A 407 -3.09 31.43 13.48
C THR A 407 -2.53 32.74 14.03
N ASP A 408 -1.97 32.74 15.22
CA ASP A 408 -1.37 33.94 15.83
C ASP A 408 -0.26 34.51 14.94
N GLY A 409 -0.42 35.76 14.52
CA GLY A 409 0.51 36.44 13.61
C GLY A 409 0.43 36.03 12.13
N THR A 410 -0.51 35.18 11.74
CA THR A 410 -0.69 34.72 10.33
C THR A 410 -1.95 35.28 9.68
N PHE A 411 -1.94 35.48 8.36
CA PHE A 411 -3.13 35.85 7.57
C PHE A 411 -3.72 34.58 6.94
N PHE A 412 -4.42 33.77 7.72
CA PHE A 412 -5.10 32.60 7.21
C PHE A 412 -6.60 32.84 7.07
N SER A 413 -7.13 32.68 5.85
CA SER A 413 -8.56 32.86 5.52
C SER A 413 -9.32 31.56 5.34
N GLY A 414 -8.63 30.41 5.42
CA GLY A 414 -9.22 29.08 5.28
C GLY A 414 -9.87 28.58 6.57
N GLN A 415 -10.15 27.29 6.62
CA GLN A 415 -10.80 26.64 7.75
C GLN A 415 -9.92 25.53 8.36
N ILE A 416 -9.99 25.40 9.69
CA ILE A 416 -9.34 24.30 10.43
C ILE A 416 -10.43 23.38 10.94
N PHE A 417 -10.40 22.13 10.51
CA PHE A 417 -11.36 21.10 10.86
C PHE A 417 -10.75 20.11 11.82
N PHE A 418 -11.49 19.75 12.85
CA PHE A 418 -11.16 18.67 13.79
C PHE A 418 -12.14 17.53 13.53
N MET A 419 -11.64 16.41 13.05
CA MET A 419 -12.48 15.29 12.64
C MET A 419 -12.15 14.04 13.45
N ILE A 420 -13.21 13.39 13.90
CA ILE A 420 -13.12 12.05 14.46
C ILE A 420 -13.56 11.11 13.34
N GLU A 421 -12.65 10.35 12.75
CA GLU A 421 -13.02 9.37 11.72
C GLU A 421 -14.01 8.34 12.27
N LYS A 422 -15.16 8.19 11.61
CA LYS A 422 -16.09 7.09 11.89
C LYS A 422 -15.68 5.88 11.04
N LEU A 423 -15.39 4.74 11.67
CA LEU A 423 -15.30 3.47 10.97
C LEU A 423 -16.67 3.19 10.31
N TYR A 424 -16.67 3.08 8.98
CA TYR A 424 -17.77 2.50 8.22
C TYR A 424 -17.48 1.04 7.91
#